data_dcca1ad19ccd78c93e2b597d15ba2d76
#
_entry.id   dcca1ad19ccd78c93e2b597d15ba2d76
#
_cell.length_a   1.000
_cell.length_b   1.000
_cell.length_c   1.000
_cell.angle_alpha   90.00
_cell.angle_beta   90.00
_cell.angle_gamma   90.00
#
_symmetry.space_group_name_H-M   'P 1'
#
loop_
_entity.id
_entity.type
_entity.pdbx_description
1 polymer ?
#
loop_
_entity_poly.entity_id
_entity_poly.type
_entity_poly.pdbx_seq_one_letter_code
_entity_poly.pdbx_strand_id
1 'polypeptide(L)'
;MTITRFAPSPTGYLHVGNMRPALMNHLLTRKQGGMFILRIDDTDPERSKEEYVDAIKEDLIWLGLTWDRIERQSDRLALYDAASDKLREMGRFYECFETPTELDLKRKKQLNMGKPPVYDRAALNLSEEEKEALRAERGQGHWRFKLNRERIEWTDGILGNISIDASSVSDPVLIRGDGQYLYTLASVVDDTEMGITNVVRGSDHVTNTATPVSYTHLRAHETTH
;
A
#
# COMPACT_ATOMS: atom_id res chain seq x y z
N MET A 1 3.04 12.86 -19.79
CA MET A 1 3.32 11.52 -20.36
C MET A 1 2.65 10.49 -19.48
N THR A 2 1.89 9.56 -20.04
CA THR A 2 1.23 8.50 -19.26
C THR A 2 2.26 7.47 -18.79
N ILE A 3 2.27 7.19 -17.49
CA ILE A 3 3.13 6.18 -16.88
C ILE A 3 2.23 5.22 -16.10
N THR A 4 2.28 3.95 -16.46
CA THR A 4 1.57 2.89 -15.75
C THR A 4 2.54 1.81 -15.30
N ARG A 5 2.09 0.92 -14.42
CA ARG A 5 2.88 -0.23 -13.98
C ARG A 5 2.04 -1.49 -13.86
N PHE A 6 2.67 -2.62 -14.12
CA PHE A 6 2.24 -3.92 -13.63
C PHE A 6 3.16 -4.32 -12.48
N ALA A 7 2.58 -4.70 -11.35
CA ALA A 7 3.30 -4.87 -10.08
C ALA A 7 2.99 -6.23 -9.43
N PRO A 8 3.44 -7.34 -10.06
CA PRO A 8 3.21 -8.67 -9.53
C PRO A 8 4.16 -9.02 -8.38
N SER A 9 3.64 -9.72 -7.35
CA SER A 9 4.47 -10.37 -6.34
C SER A 9 4.93 -11.74 -6.88
N PRO A 10 6.24 -12.05 -6.83
CA PRO A 10 6.78 -13.31 -7.38
C PRO A 10 6.63 -14.46 -6.38
N THR A 11 5.39 -14.73 -5.96
CA THR A 11 5.03 -15.78 -4.98
C THR A 11 4.38 -17.00 -5.63
N GLY A 12 4.30 -17.01 -6.95
CA GLY A 12 3.73 -18.07 -7.78
C GLY A 12 3.68 -17.65 -9.24
N TYR A 13 3.22 -18.58 -10.09
CA TYR A 13 3.02 -18.32 -11.51
C TYR A 13 1.86 -17.36 -11.75
N LEU A 14 1.93 -16.61 -12.86
CA LEU A 14 0.83 -15.76 -13.29
C LEU A 14 -0.40 -16.62 -13.68
N HIS A 15 -1.56 -16.05 -13.45
CA HIS A 15 -2.83 -16.61 -13.90
C HIS A 15 -3.67 -15.54 -14.59
N VAL A 16 -4.74 -15.92 -15.22
CA VAL A 16 -5.61 -15.03 -16.01
C VAL A 16 -6.03 -13.77 -15.24
N GLY A 17 -6.25 -13.89 -13.92
CA GLY A 17 -6.61 -12.75 -13.07
C GLY A 17 -5.49 -11.69 -12.96
N ASN A 18 -4.21 -12.11 -12.94
CA ASN A 18 -3.05 -11.20 -12.95
C ASN A 18 -2.76 -10.65 -14.36
N MET A 19 -2.96 -11.46 -15.39
CA MET A 19 -2.69 -11.10 -16.79
C MET A 19 -3.58 -9.96 -17.28
N ARG A 20 -4.84 -9.93 -16.85
CA ARG A 20 -5.78 -8.90 -17.24
C ARG A 20 -5.31 -7.48 -16.85
N PRO A 21 -4.95 -7.19 -15.59
CA PRO A 21 -4.36 -5.90 -15.23
C PRO A 21 -3.07 -5.57 -16.01
N ALA A 22 -2.20 -6.55 -16.26
CA ALA A 22 -1.00 -6.36 -17.06
C ALA A 22 -1.33 -5.87 -18.47
N LEU A 23 -2.24 -6.58 -19.15
CA LEU A 23 -2.70 -6.24 -20.49
C LEU A 23 -3.33 -4.84 -20.53
N MET A 24 -4.21 -4.52 -19.61
CA MET A 24 -4.90 -3.22 -19.58
C MET A 24 -3.94 -2.06 -19.36
N ASN A 25 -2.98 -2.18 -18.43
CA ASN A 25 -1.94 -1.19 -18.20
C ASN A 25 -1.07 -0.99 -19.46
N HIS A 26 -0.62 -2.08 -20.08
CA HIS A 26 0.19 -2.05 -21.30
C HIS A 26 -0.56 -1.37 -22.45
N LEU A 27 -1.79 -1.78 -22.74
CA LEU A 27 -2.60 -1.20 -23.83
C LEU A 27 -2.87 0.29 -23.63
N LEU A 28 -3.22 0.70 -22.39
CA LEU A 28 -3.43 2.11 -22.05
C LEU A 28 -2.17 2.92 -22.35
N THR A 29 -1.03 2.42 -21.88
CA THR A 29 0.26 3.10 -22.05
C THR A 29 0.65 3.20 -23.53
N ARG A 30 0.56 2.10 -24.27
CA ARG A 30 0.92 2.09 -25.70
C ARG A 30 0.01 2.99 -26.52
N LYS A 31 -1.30 2.99 -26.23
CA LYS A 31 -2.25 3.90 -26.89
C LYS A 31 -1.90 5.38 -26.70
N GLN A 32 -1.31 5.73 -25.55
CA GLN A 32 -0.99 7.13 -25.21
C GLN A 32 0.48 7.50 -25.43
N GLY A 33 1.29 6.60 -26.00
CA GLY A 33 2.72 6.83 -26.22
C GLY A 33 3.50 7.05 -24.92
N GLY A 34 3.09 6.37 -23.85
CA GLY A 34 3.66 6.50 -22.51
C GLY A 34 4.70 5.45 -22.15
N MET A 35 5.00 5.32 -20.85
CA MET A 35 5.97 4.38 -20.28
C MET A 35 5.24 3.29 -19.46
N PHE A 36 5.53 2.03 -19.76
CA PHE A 36 5.02 0.87 -19.03
C PHE A 36 6.13 0.25 -18.16
N ILE A 37 5.93 0.23 -16.85
CA ILE A 37 6.90 -0.26 -15.88
C ILE A 37 6.48 -1.65 -15.39
N LEU A 38 7.43 -2.61 -15.40
CA LEU A 38 7.30 -3.85 -14.66
C LEU A 38 7.95 -3.64 -13.28
N ARG A 39 7.16 -3.71 -12.21
CA ARG A 39 7.67 -3.66 -10.84
C ARG A 39 7.47 -5.00 -10.17
N ILE A 40 8.53 -5.61 -9.73
CA ILE A 40 8.49 -6.87 -8.97
C ILE A 40 8.29 -6.52 -7.50
N ASP A 41 7.13 -6.87 -6.95
CA ASP A 41 6.77 -6.60 -5.55
C ASP A 41 7.24 -7.78 -4.67
N ASP A 42 8.54 -7.81 -4.36
CA ASP A 42 9.28 -8.89 -3.70
C ASP A 42 9.72 -8.54 -2.26
N THR A 43 8.93 -7.76 -1.56
CA THR A 43 9.22 -7.37 -0.15
C THR A 43 9.04 -8.51 0.86
N ASP A 44 8.47 -9.64 0.46
CA ASP A 44 8.33 -10.86 1.27
C ASP A 44 9.39 -11.89 0.84
N PRO A 45 10.56 -11.95 1.52
CA PRO A 45 11.67 -12.79 1.10
C PRO A 45 11.39 -14.29 1.28
N GLU A 46 10.46 -14.69 2.16
CA GLU A 46 10.13 -16.09 2.39
C GLU A 46 9.31 -16.67 1.24
N ARG A 47 8.43 -15.88 0.63
CA ARG A 47 7.55 -16.32 -0.44
C ARG A 47 8.01 -15.93 -1.84
N SER A 48 8.87 -14.92 -1.96
CA SER A 48 9.39 -14.44 -3.23
C SER A 48 10.49 -15.35 -3.74
N LYS A 49 10.40 -15.78 -5.01
CA LYS A 49 11.40 -16.66 -5.62
C LYS A 49 11.78 -16.14 -6.99
N GLU A 50 13.08 -16.24 -7.32
CA GLU A 50 13.60 -15.81 -8.61
C GLU A 50 13.00 -16.61 -9.78
N GLU A 51 12.70 -17.89 -9.59
CA GLU A 51 12.03 -18.71 -10.61
C GLU A 51 10.67 -18.11 -11.04
N TYR A 52 9.94 -17.48 -10.12
CA TYR A 52 8.68 -16.80 -10.46
C TYR A 52 8.90 -15.46 -11.12
N VAL A 53 9.98 -14.73 -10.77
CA VAL A 53 10.36 -13.50 -11.47
C VAL A 53 10.65 -13.79 -12.94
N ASP A 54 11.40 -14.84 -13.23
CA ASP A 54 11.73 -15.23 -14.59
C ASP A 54 10.49 -15.72 -15.35
N ALA A 55 9.64 -16.54 -14.72
CA ALA A 55 8.38 -16.96 -15.30
C ALA A 55 7.45 -15.77 -15.62
N ILE A 56 7.35 -14.75 -14.73
CA ILE A 56 6.59 -13.53 -14.98
C ILE A 56 7.10 -12.82 -16.25
N LYS A 57 8.40 -12.68 -16.40
CA LYS A 57 9.01 -12.05 -17.59
C LYS A 57 8.71 -12.85 -18.87
N GLU A 58 8.89 -14.18 -18.81
CA GLU A 58 8.62 -15.09 -19.94
C GLU A 58 7.15 -15.02 -20.37
N ASP A 59 6.21 -15.09 -19.41
CA ASP A 59 4.78 -14.99 -19.67
C ASP A 59 4.39 -13.67 -20.32
N LEU A 60 4.94 -12.54 -19.84
CA LEU A 60 4.69 -11.22 -20.41
C LEU A 60 5.25 -11.13 -21.84
N ILE A 61 6.47 -11.63 -22.09
CA ILE A 61 7.07 -11.65 -23.42
C ILE A 61 6.23 -12.52 -24.37
N TRP A 62 5.80 -13.71 -23.92
CA TRP A 62 4.94 -14.59 -24.69
C TRP A 62 3.62 -13.93 -25.11
N LEU A 63 3.04 -13.07 -24.24
CA LEU A 63 1.86 -12.28 -24.55
C LEU A 63 2.15 -11.03 -25.39
N GLY A 64 3.40 -10.72 -25.71
CA GLY A 64 3.79 -9.50 -26.41
C GLY A 64 3.72 -8.24 -25.53
N LEU A 65 3.70 -8.38 -24.21
CA LEU A 65 3.65 -7.28 -23.26
C LEU A 65 5.08 -6.88 -22.83
N THR A 66 5.71 -6.04 -23.65
CA THR A 66 7.05 -5.51 -23.36
C THR A 66 6.98 -4.30 -22.43
N TRP A 67 7.93 -4.18 -21.52
CA TRP A 67 8.08 -3.06 -20.59
C TRP A 67 9.25 -2.16 -20.98
N ASP A 68 9.16 -0.88 -20.58
CA ASP A 68 10.19 0.12 -20.85
C ASP A 68 11.21 0.22 -19.70
N ARG A 69 10.79 -0.16 -18.48
CA ARG A 69 11.60 -0.14 -17.27
C ARG A 69 11.19 -1.30 -16.35
N ILE A 70 12.16 -1.87 -15.65
CA ILE A 70 11.93 -2.87 -14.61
C ILE A 70 12.50 -2.38 -13.29
N GLU A 71 11.77 -2.61 -12.19
CA GLU A 71 12.16 -2.26 -10.83
C GLU A 71 11.86 -3.40 -9.88
N ARG A 72 12.56 -3.45 -8.75
CA ARG A 72 12.31 -4.38 -7.65
C ARG A 72 12.10 -3.63 -6.35
N GLN A 73 11.14 -4.04 -5.56
CA GLN A 73 10.89 -3.43 -4.26
C GLN A 73 12.00 -3.74 -3.25
N SER A 74 12.58 -4.93 -3.29
CA SER A 74 13.71 -5.32 -2.45
C SER A 74 14.94 -4.41 -2.58
N ASP A 75 15.13 -3.78 -3.74
CA ASP A 75 16.25 -2.83 -3.97
C ASP A 75 15.94 -1.41 -3.45
N ARG A 76 14.74 -1.18 -2.93
CA ARG A 76 14.21 0.15 -2.63
C ARG A 76 13.90 0.38 -1.14
N LEU A 77 14.31 -0.51 -0.27
CA LEU A 77 14.01 -0.48 1.17
C LEU A 77 14.39 0.85 1.83
N ALA A 78 15.55 1.44 1.44
CA ALA A 78 15.97 2.74 1.96
C ALA A 78 14.99 3.89 1.65
N LEU A 79 14.24 3.82 0.55
CA LEU A 79 13.19 4.80 0.24
C LEU A 79 11.97 4.62 1.16
N TYR A 80 11.64 3.39 1.53
CA TYR A 80 10.54 3.10 2.46
C TYR A 80 10.92 3.51 3.88
N ASP A 81 12.18 3.31 4.29
CA ASP A 81 12.71 3.82 5.56
C ASP A 81 12.57 5.34 5.63
N ALA A 82 13.07 6.06 4.64
CA ALA A 82 13.00 7.51 4.59
C ALA A 82 11.55 8.03 4.59
N ALA A 83 10.66 7.39 3.82
CA ALA A 83 9.24 7.74 3.81
C ALA A 83 8.56 7.50 5.18
N SER A 84 8.94 6.40 5.84
CA SER A 84 8.43 6.05 7.17
C SER A 84 8.88 7.04 8.24
N ASP A 85 10.15 7.45 8.22
CA ASP A 85 10.69 8.44 9.14
C ASP A 85 9.98 9.78 8.98
N LYS A 86 9.80 10.21 7.75
CA LYS A 86 9.05 11.43 7.44
C LYS A 86 7.60 11.37 7.95
N LEU A 87 6.92 10.25 7.78
CA LEU A 87 5.57 10.06 8.31
C LEU A 87 5.53 10.09 9.83
N ARG A 88 6.58 9.61 10.53
CA ARG A 88 6.71 9.71 11.98
C ARG A 88 6.89 11.17 12.42
N GLU A 89 7.79 11.90 11.77
CA GLU A 89 8.03 13.33 12.05
C GLU A 89 6.76 14.17 11.86
N MET A 90 5.95 13.84 10.87
CA MET A 90 4.66 14.50 10.62
C MET A 90 3.54 14.08 11.58
N GLY A 91 3.80 13.17 12.52
CA GLY A 91 2.78 12.60 13.40
C GLY A 91 1.69 11.79 12.68
N ARG A 92 2.03 11.28 11.48
CA ARG A 92 1.11 10.48 10.65
C ARG A 92 1.33 8.98 10.83
N PHE A 93 2.42 8.59 11.46
CA PHE A 93 2.73 7.21 11.86
C PHE A 93 2.70 7.09 13.37
N TYR A 94 2.06 6.05 13.87
CA TYR A 94 2.06 5.72 15.29
C TYR A 94 2.14 4.21 15.52
N GLU A 95 2.85 3.86 16.59
CA GLU A 95 3.11 2.48 16.95
C GLU A 95 1.98 1.90 17.79
N CYS A 96 1.59 0.68 17.48
CA CYS A 96 0.51 -0.08 18.11
C CYS A 96 1.04 -1.43 18.59
N PHE A 97 0.55 -1.88 19.73
CA PHE A 97 1.04 -3.09 20.40
C PHE A 97 -0.04 -4.16 20.60
N GLU A 98 -1.26 -3.90 20.15
CA GLU A 98 -2.34 -4.88 20.27
C GLU A 98 -2.06 -6.13 19.44
N THR A 99 -2.28 -7.27 20.08
CA THR A 99 -2.23 -8.58 19.42
C THR A 99 -3.43 -8.78 18.49
N PRO A 100 -3.32 -9.70 17.52
CA PRO A 100 -4.46 -10.06 16.66
C PRO A 100 -5.70 -10.45 17.46
N THR A 101 -5.53 -11.16 18.57
CA THR A 101 -6.64 -11.57 19.45
C THR A 101 -7.31 -10.37 20.12
N GLU A 102 -6.54 -9.42 20.64
CA GLU A 102 -7.07 -8.18 21.24
C GLU A 102 -7.84 -7.35 20.20
N LEU A 103 -7.30 -7.23 18.98
CA LEU A 103 -7.98 -6.53 17.89
C LEU A 103 -9.28 -7.22 17.48
N ASP A 104 -9.31 -8.56 17.42
CA ASP A 104 -10.53 -9.31 17.11
C ASP A 104 -11.59 -9.15 18.20
N LEU A 105 -11.21 -9.16 19.47
CA LEU A 105 -12.11 -8.89 20.59
C LEU A 105 -12.70 -7.47 20.52
N LYS A 106 -11.88 -6.45 20.24
CA LYS A 106 -12.34 -5.07 20.04
C LYS A 106 -13.35 -4.99 18.89
N ARG A 107 -13.05 -5.64 17.77
CA ARG A 107 -13.90 -5.70 16.59
C ARG A 107 -15.26 -6.35 16.91
N LYS A 108 -15.25 -7.51 17.57
CA LYS A 108 -16.47 -8.22 17.98
C LYS A 108 -17.33 -7.36 18.92
N LYS A 109 -16.69 -6.69 19.89
CA LYS A 109 -17.39 -5.78 20.79
C LYS A 109 -18.10 -4.65 20.05
N GLN A 110 -17.43 -4.02 19.09
CA GLN A 110 -18.00 -2.95 18.28
C GLN A 110 -19.21 -3.45 17.47
N LEU A 111 -19.07 -4.61 16.79
CA LEU A 111 -20.15 -5.23 16.02
C LEU A 111 -21.36 -5.54 16.91
N ASN A 112 -21.15 -6.12 18.11
CA ASN A 112 -22.23 -6.41 19.07
C ASN A 112 -22.94 -5.13 19.56
N MET A 113 -22.26 -3.98 19.52
CA MET A 113 -22.84 -2.67 19.84
C MET A 113 -23.48 -1.98 18.62
N GLY A 114 -23.57 -2.65 17.47
CA GLY A 114 -24.08 -2.07 16.23
C GLY A 114 -23.19 -1.00 15.62
N LYS A 115 -21.89 -0.94 16.00
CA LYS A 115 -20.93 0.03 15.51
C LYS A 115 -20.05 -0.60 14.42
N PRO A 116 -19.59 0.18 13.43
CA PRO A 116 -18.61 -0.31 12.46
C PRO A 116 -17.30 -0.70 13.17
N PRO A 117 -16.64 -1.78 12.74
CA PRO A 117 -15.42 -2.29 13.38
C PRO A 117 -14.19 -1.47 12.97
N VAL A 118 -14.13 -0.23 13.41
CA VAL A 118 -13.03 0.71 13.14
C VAL A 118 -12.06 0.73 14.32
N TYR A 119 -10.75 0.71 14.04
CA TYR A 119 -9.73 0.81 15.09
C TYR A 119 -9.88 2.11 15.88
N ASP A 120 -9.91 1.98 17.20
CA ASP A 120 -10.24 3.07 18.15
C ASP A 120 -9.10 4.07 18.39
N ARG A 121 -7.92 3.86 17.80
CA ARG A 121 -6.71 4.66 17.99
C ARG A 121 -6.21 4.68 19.44
N ALA A 122 -6.49 3.64 20.21
CA ALA A 122 -6.10 3.58 21.63
C ALA A 122 -4.59 3.83 21.83
N ALA A 123 -3.77 3.34 20.91
CA ALA A 123 -2.31 3.52 20.97
C ALA A 123 -1.83 4.99 20.92
N LEU A 124 -2.65 5.93 20.41
CA LEU A 124 -2.30 7.36 20.45
C LEU A 124 -2.35 7.97 21.85
N ASN A 125 -2.98 7.30 22.81
CA ASN A 125 -3.10 7.77 24.18
C ASN A 125 -2.02 7.20 25.12
N LEU A 126 -1.15 6.32 24.61
CA LEU A 126 -0.07 5.73 25.40
C LEU A 126 1.04 6.75 25.64
N SER A 127 1.51 6.82 26.90
CA SER A 127 2.73 7.56 27.24
C SER A 127 3.98 6.85 26.69
N GLU A 128 5.12 7.53 26.65
CA GLU A 128 6.37 6.89 26.20
C GLU A 128 6.81 5.78 27.17
N GLU A 129 6.58 5.94 28.50
CA GLU A 129 6.85 4.90 29.50
C GLU A 129 5.99 3.66 29.26
N GLU A 130 4.69 3.83 28.91
CA GLU A 130 3.80 2.73 28.57
C GLU A 130 4.23 2.02 27.29
N LYS A 131 4.66 2.78 26.28
CA LYS A 131 5.19 2.19 25.04
C LYS A 131 6.49 1.41 25.29
N GLU A 132 7.41 1.94 26.09
CA GLU A 132 8.64 1.23 26.46
C GLU A 132 8.34 -0.08 27.21
N ALA A 133 7.41 -0.06 28.17
CA ALA A 133 6.97 -1.26 28.87
C ALA A 133 6.37 -2.29 27.90
N LEU A 134 5.54 -1.85 26.95
CA LEU A 134 4.95 -2.73 25.94
C LEU A 134 6.00 -3.29 24.97
N ARG A 135 7.01 -2.49 24.57
CA ARG A 135 8.13 -2.98 23.77
C ARG A 135 8.95 -4.05 24.51
N ALA A 136 9.16 -3.86 25.81
CA ALA A 136 9.87 -4.85 26.65
C ALA A 136 9.06 -6.14 26.80
N GLU A 137 7.74 -6.05 26.94
CA GLU A 137 6.84 -7.20 27.12
C GLU A 137 6.54 -7.95 25.82
N ARG A 138 6.27 -7.20 24.72
CA ARG A 138 5.66 -7.73 23.48
C ARG A 138 6.57 -7.61 22.26
N GLY A 139 7.72 -6.96 22.39
CA GLY A 139 8.60 -6.62 21.26
C GLY A 139 8.15 -5.36 20.53
N GLN A 140 8.72 -5.16 19.34
CA GLN A 140 8.39 -4.01 18.50
C GLN A 140 6.92 -4.03 18.10
N GLY A 141 6.28 -2.87 18.15
CA GLY A 141 4.90 -2.71 17.70
C GLY A 141 4.77 -2.65 16.17
N HIS A 142 3.56 -2.80 15.72
CA HIS A 142 3.22 -2.54 14.31
C HIS A 142 2.85 -1.07 14.11
N TRP A 143 3.10 -0.53 12.93
CA TRP A 143 2.89 0.89 12.65
C TRP A 143 1.67 1.12 11.78
N ARG A 144 0.80 2.04 12.22
CA ARG A 144 -0.39 2.47 11.49
C ARG A 144 -0.24 3.86 10.92
N PHE A 145 -0.80 4.06 9.74
CA PHE A 145 -0.92 5.36 9.10
C PHE A 145 -2.22 6.05 9.57
N LYS A 146 -2.06 7.22 10.20
CA LYS A 146 -3.16 8.03 10.72
C LYS A 146 -3.88 8.72 9.56
N LEU A 147 -5.04 8.22 9.17
CA LEU A 147 -5.91 8.87 8.20
C LEU A 147 -6.54 10.14 8.81
N ASN A 148 -6.70 11.19 8.01
CA ASN A 148 -7.61 12.26 8.37
C ASN A 148 -9.04 11.71 8.40
N ARG A 149 -9.82 12.06 9.43
CA ARG A 149 -11.23 11.64 9.53
C ARG A 149 -12.13 12.58 8.71
N GLU A 150 -11.78 12.71 7.43
CA GLU A 150 -12.45 13.55 6.45
C GLU A 150 -12.88 12.69 5.27
N ARG A 151 -13.72 13.23 4.40
CA ARG A 151 -14.02 12.52 3.14
C ARG A 151 -12.82 12.55 2.22
N ILE A 152 -12.47 11.38 1.72
CA ILE A 152 -11.42 11.20 0.73
C ILE A 152 -12.11 11.03 -0.62
N GLU A 153 -11.81 11.91 -1.55
CA GLU A 153 -12.47 11.97 -2.85
C GLU A 153 -11.44 11.88 -3.97
N TRP A 154 -11.80 11.15 -5.01
CA TRP A 154 -11.03 11.10 -6.25
C TRP A 154 -11.95 10.75 -7.42
N THR A 155 -11.47 11.00 -8.64
CA THR A 155 -12.18 10.58 -9.86
C THR A 155 -11.55 9.31 -10.39
N ASP A 156 -12.33 8.23 -10.42
CA ASP A 156 -11.96 6.99 -11.07
C ASP A 156 -12.37 7.06 -12.55
N GLY A 157 -11.48 6.63 -13.44
CA GLY A 157 -11.71 6.71 -14.89
C GLY A 157 -12.82 5.79 -15.43
N ILE A 158 -13.27 4.82 -14.61
CA ILE A 158 -14.32 3.85 -14.96
C ILE A 158 -15.56 4.04 -14.09
N LEU A 159 -15.36 4.18 -12.78
CA LEU A 159 -16.43 4.26 -11.79
C LEU A 159 -16.92 5.70 -11.54
N GLY A 160 -16.26 6.71 -12.11
CA GLY A 160 -16.58 8.11 -11.87
C GLY A 160 -16.11 8.63 -10.51
N ASN A 161 -16.83 9.57 -9.93
CA ASN A 161 -16.45 10.17 -8.65
C ASN A 161 -16.66 9.18 -7.50
N ILE A 162 -15.58 8.90 -6.80
CA ILE A 162 -15.56 8.06 -5.60
C ILE A 162 -15.34 8.94 -4.38
N SER A 163 -16.13 8.70 -3.34
CA SER A 163 -16.04 9.40 -2.06
C SER A 163 -16.13 8.40 -0.93
N ILE A 164 -15.10 8.35 -0.09
CA ILE A 164 -15.02 7.46 1.08
C ILE A 164 -14.92 8.31 2.34
N ASP A 165 -15.78 8.02 3.30
CA ASP A 165 -15.67 8.60 4.63
C ASP A 165 -14.54 7.88 5.40
N ALA A 166 -13.40 8.54 5.59
CA ALA A 166 -12.27 7.97 6.31
C ALA A 166 -12.55 7.70 7.79
N SER A 167 -13.62 8.26 8.35
CA SER A 167 -14.05 7.95 9.72
C SER A 167 -14.60 6.53 9.85
N SER A 168 -15.06 5.94 8.76
CA SER A 168 -15.58 4.57 8.67
C SER A 168 -14.51 3.52 8.36
N VAL A 169 -13.26 3.95 8.15
CA VAL A 169 -12.13 3.09 7.79
C VAL A 169 -11.10 3.08 8.91
N SER A 170 -10.59 1.91 9.26
CA SER A 170 -9.47 1.80 10.21
C SER A 170 -8.20 2.36 9.64
N ASP A 171 -7.39 2.99 10.47
CA ASP A 171 -6.03 3.36 10.10
C ASP A 171 -5.26 2.10 9.66
N PRO A 172 -4.74 2.04 8.43
CA PRO A 172 -4.11 0.84 7.92
C PRO A 172 -2.76 0.58 8.61
N VAL A 173 -2.46 -0.70 8.84
CA VAL A 173 -1.11 -1.11 9.21
C VAL A 173 -0.24 -1.04 7.96
N LEU A 174 0.90 -0.39 8.05
CA LEU A 174 1.85 -0.24 6.95
C LEU A 174 3.21 -0.90 7.22
N ILE A 175 3.56 -1.13 8.49
CA ILE A 175 4.76 -1.87 8.92
C ILE A 175 4.34 -2.87 10.00
N ARG A 176 4.77 -4.10 9.87
CA ARG A 176 4.55 -5.15 10.87
C ARG A 176 5.51 -4.99 12.06
N GLY A 177 5.21 -5.68 13.17
CA GLY A 177 6.07 -5.69 14.35
C GLY A 177 7.46 -6.33 14.13
N ASP A 178 7.62 -7.14 13.09
CA ASP A 178 8.90 -7.68 12.65
C ASP A 178 9.70 -6.72 11.73
N GLY A 179 9.18 -5.51 11.48
CA GLY A 179 9.77 -4.50 10.63
C GLY A 179 9.45 -4.66 9.14
N GLN A 180 8.71 -5.70 8.74
CA GLN A 180 8.36 -5.90 7.33
C GLN A 180 7.38 -4.85 6.84
N TYR A 181 7.71 -4.22 5.71
CA TYR A 181 6.82 -3.31 4.99
C TYR A 181 5.65 -4.06 4.37
N LEU A 182 4.44 -3.59 4.64
CA LEU A 182 3.26 -4.11 3.97
C LEU A 182 3.11 -3.47 2.59
N TYR A 183 2.48 -4.22 1.70
CA TYR A 183 2.22 -3.86 0.30
C TYR A 183 1.80 -2.39 0.10
N THR A 184 0.93 -1.87 0.94
CA THR A 184 0.38 -0.52 0.77
C THR A 184 1.45 0.56 0.85
N LEU A 185 2.38 0.51 1.84
CA LEU A 185 3.42 1.52 1.96
C LEU A 185 4.38 1.48 0.78
N ALA A 186 4.94 0.30 0.51
CA ALA A 186 5.89 0.12 -0.59
C ALA A 186 5.29 0.56 -1.93
N SER A 187 4.05 0.12 -2.23
CA SER A 187 3.38 0.50 -3.47
C SER A 187 3.14 2.00 -3.60
N VAL A 188 2.74 2.68 -2.53
CA VAL A 188 2.45 4.13 -2.58
C VAL A 188 3.72 4.94 -2.75
N VAL A 189 4.78 4.58 -2.03
CA VAL A 189 6.10 5.23 -2.17
C VAL A 189 6.62 5.05 -3.59
N ASP A 190 6.58 3.82 -4.09
CA ASP A 190 7.06 3.51 -5.44
C ASP A 190 6.24 4.19 -6.53
N ASP A 191 4.92 4.12 -6.47
CA ASP A 191 4.05 4.77 -7.45
C ASP A 191 4.34 6.28 -7.51
N THR A 192 4.64 6.89 -6.37
CA THR A 192 5.00 8.31 -6.29
C THR A 192 6.40 8.59 -6.86
N GLU A 193 7.41 7.82 -6.44
CA GLU A 193 8.80 8.00 -6.88
C GLU A 193 9.01 7.67 -8.37
N MET A 194 8.25 6.70 -8.88
CA MET A 194 8.27 6.34 -10.31
C MET A 194 7.43 7.28 -11.18
N GLY A 195 6.68 8.21 -10.57
CA GLY A 195 5.81 9.14 -11.29
C GLY A 195 4.63 8.46 -11.98
N ILE A 196 4.08 7.40 -11.39
CA ILE A 196 2.91 6.71 -11.93
C ILE A 196 1.74 7.68 -12.04
N THR A 197 1.21 7.85 -13.24
CA THR A 197 0.10 8.78 -13.51
C THR A 197 -1.25 8.09 -13.49
N ASN A 198 -1.29 6.82 -13.84
CA ASN A 198 -2.53 6.03 -13.94
C ASN A 198 -2.33 4.67 -13.30
N VAL A 199 -3.23 4.32 -12.37
CA VAL A 199 -3.27 3.02 -11.71
C VAL A 199 -4.47 2.23 -12.23
N VAL A 200 -4.20 1.14 -12.95
CA VAL A 200 -5.23 0.20 -13.39
C VAL A 200 -5.10 -1.07 -12.58
N ARG A 201 -6.15 -1.42 -11.83
CA ARG A 201 -6.19 -2.58 -10.94
C ARG A 201 -7.61 -3.09 -10.72
N GLY A 202 -7.76 -4.21 -10.03
CA GLY A 202 -9.07 -4.80 -9.73
C GLY A 202 -9.96 -3.91 -8.86
N SER A 203 -11.27 -4.05 -9.00
CA SER A 203 -12.28 -3.28 -8.24
C SER A 203 -12.29 -3.59 -6.74
N ASP A 204 -11.74 -4.74 -6.33
CA ASP A 204 -11.53 -5.14 -4.94
C ASP A 204 -10.57 -4.21 -4.18
N HIS A 205 -9.77 -3.42 -4.89
CA HIS A 205 -8.86 -2.43 -4.33
C HIS A 205 -9.45 -1.03 -4.16
N VAL A 206 -10.70 -0.76 -4.53
CA VAL A 206 -11.28 0.60 -4.49
C VAL A 206 -11.20 1.20 -3.08
N THR A 207 -11.63 0.47 -2.05
CA THR A 207 -11.55 0.96 -0.65
C THR A 207 -10.12 1.21 -0.21
N ASN A 208 -9.18 0.35 -0.64
CA ASN A 208 -7.76 0.50 -0.32
C ASN A 208 -7.13 1.73 -0.98
N THR A 209 -7.77 2.31 -2.00
CA THR A 209 -7.30 3.53 -2.70
C THR A 209 -7.31 4.76 -1.80
N ALA A 210 -8.12 4.78 -0.75
CA ALA A 210 -8.16 5.89 0.20
C ALA A 210 -6.79 6.17 0.86
N THR A 211 -6.00 5.14 1.16
CA THR A 211 -4.66 5.30 1.75
C THR A 211 -3.65 5.93 0.77
N PRO A 212 -3.46 5.41 -0.46
CA PRO A 212 -2.66 6.08 -1.48
C PRO A 212 -3.05 7.53 -1.74
N VAL A 213 -4.34 7.81 -1.88
CA VAL A 213 -4.84 9.18 -2.10
C VAL A 213 -4.47 10.09 -0.94
N SER A 214 -4.68 9.64 0.31
CA SER A 214 -4.29 10.40 1.50
C SER A 214 -2.78 10.67 1.56
N TYR A 215 -1.95 9.71 1.20
CA TYR A 215 -0.49 9.87 1.15
C TYR A 215 -0.07 10.88 0.07
N THR A 216 -0.64 10.78 -1.12
CA THR A 216 -0.35 11.69 -2.24
C THR A 216 -0.75 13.12 -1.91
N HIS A 217 -1.88 13.34 -1.26
CA HIS A 217 -2.32 14.65 -0.81
C HIS A 217 -1.33 15.25 0.21
N LEU A 218 -0.78 14.45 1.13
CA LEU A 218 0.25 14.93 2.06
C LEU A 218 1.49 15.44 1.32
N ARG A 219 1.99 14.71 0.33
CA ARG A 219 3.15 15.12 -0.48
C ARG A 219 2.88 16.35 -1.34
N ALA A 220 1.68 16.48 -1.89
CA ALA A 220 1.30 17.67 -2.69
C ALA A 220 1.35 18.95 -1.85
N HIS A 221 1.00 18.91 -0.57
CA HIS A 221 1.10 20.06 0.35
C HIS A 221 2.55 20.44 0.69
N GLU A 222 3.51 19.50 0.55
CA GLU A 222 4.93 19.76 0.83
C GLU A 222 5.65 20.48 -0.33
N THR A 223 5.18 20.26 -1.56
CA THR A 223 5.82 20.86 -2.77
C THR A 223 5.35 22.29 -3.05
N THR A 224 4.44 22.83 -2.23
CA THR A 224 3.88 24.19 -2.37
C THR A 224 4.49 25.22 -1.43
N HIS A 225 5.68 24.95 -0.84
CA HIS A 225 6.44 25.91 -0.01
C HIS A 225 7.77 26.25 -0.65
#